data_30e0bc96ef5c66eb9ec13ab863a000a9
#
_entry.id   30e0bc96ef5c66eb9ec13ab863a000a9
#
_cell.length_a   1.000
_cell.length_b   1.000
_cell.length_c   1.000
_cell.angle_alpha   90.00
_cell.angle_beta   90.00
_cell.angle_gamma   90.00
#
_symmetry.space_group_name_H-M   'P 1'
#
loop_
_entity.id
_entity.type
_entity.pdbx_description
1 polymer ?
#
loop_
_entity_poly.entity_id
_entity_poly.type
_entity_poly.pdbx_seq_one_letter_code
_entity_poly.pdbx_strand_id
1 'polypeptide(L)'
;RIAASGSPDALQLIRDVMLASASIPAAFPPVMFDVEANGKRYDELHVDGGATSVMYLYPIGLDWGKLSKHLEVKGKPNVFIIRNGIWRKHWESVERSTIPIALRSMDSLMGSAVLGDAYRIYLATQRDGINYNLAYIPESFNEESSEPFDKEYMAKLFNLGFQMAKDGYTWHTVPPGYDVGSK
;
A
#
# COMPACT_ATOMS: atom_id res chain seq x y z
N ARG A 1 16.50 10.62 11.18
CA ARG A 1 17.66 10.36 12.08
C ARG A 1 18.81 9.69 11.30
N ILE A 2 18.58 8.59 10.55
CA ILE A 2 19.64 7.89 9.80
C ILE A 2 20.34 8.84 8.83
N ALA A 3 19.60 9.52 7.96
CA ALA A 3 20.16 10.47 6.99
C ALA A 3 20.91 11.65 7.62
N ALA A 4 20.54 12.04 8.85
CA ALA A 4 21.17 13.13 9.58
C ALA A 4 22.31 12.68 10.51
N SER A 5 22.62 11.39 10.56
CA SER A 5 23.65 10.84 11.48
C SER A 5 25.07 11.20 11.07
N GLY A 6 25.31 11.51 9.78
CA GLY A 6 26.65 11.68 9.22
C GLY A 6 27.50 10.40 9.19
N SER A 7 26.90 9.24 9.52
CA SER A 7 27.60 7.95 9.47
C SER A 7 27.94 7.58 8.04
N PRO A 8 29.15 7.06 7.76
CA PRO A 8 29.50 6.51 6.43
C PRO A 8 28.53 5.43 5.96
N ASP A 9 27.96 4.65 6.88
CA ASP A 9 27.07 3.53 6.60
C ASP A 9 25.61 3.97 6.43
N ALA A 10 25.28 5.25 6.74
CA ALA A 10 23.89 5.74 6.68
C ALA A 10 23.27 5.60 5.29
N LEU A 11 24.05 5.87 4.23
CA LEU A 11 23.58 5.75 2.86
C LEU A 11 23.30 4.30 2.46
N GLN A 12 24.20 3.37 2.88
CA GLN A 12 24.02 1.95 2.62
C GLN A 12 22.77 1.43 3.34
N LEU A 13 22.62 1.76 4.63
CA LEU A 13 21.43 1.38 5.40
C LEU A 13 20.13 1.89 4.77
N ILE A 14 20.11 3.12 4.24
CA ILE A 14 18.94 3.65 3.53
C ILE A 14 18.64 2.80 2.28
N ARG A 15 19.66 2.45 1.51
CA ARG A 15 19.51 1.59 0.33
C ARG A 15 18.97 0.21 0.69
N ASP A 16 19.50 -0.40 1.75
CA ASP A 16 19.07 -1.71 2.23
C ASP A 16 17.61 -1.69 2.71
N VAL A 17 17.21 -0.63 3.43
CA VAL A 17 15.81 -0.42 3.83
C VAL A 17 14.89 -0.26 2.61
N MET A 18 15.31 0.51 1.59
CA MET A 18 14.55 0.65 0.35
C MET A 18 14.44 -0.68 -0.40
N LEU A 19 15.54 -1.45 -0.46
CA LEU A 19 15.54 -2.77 -1.08
C LEU A 19 14.63 -3.74 -0.31
N ALA A 20 14.71 -3.76 1.02
CA ALA A 20 13.83 -4.57 1.86
C ALA A 20 12.36 -4.24 1.63
N SER A 21 12.02 -2.95 1.51
CA SER A 21 10.66 -2.48 1.22
C SER A 21 10.14 -2.89 -0.17
N ALA A 22 11.02 -3.27 -1.09
CA ALA A 22 10.68 -3.76 -2.43
C ALA A 22 10.85 -5.28 -2.57
N SER A 23 11.25 -5.98 -1.50
CA SER A 23 11.50 -7.43 -1.50
C SER A 23 10.21 -8.22 -1.31
N ILE A 24 9.40 -8.28 -2.37
CA ILE A 24 8.13 -9.03 -2.39
C ILE A 24 8.43 -10.51 -2.18
N PRO A 25 7.82 -11.18 -1.17
CA PRO A 25 8.02 -12.59 -0.92
C PRO A 25 7.75 -13.45 -2.16
N ALA A 26 8.57 -14.46 -2.39
CA ALA A 26 8.58 -15.34 -3.54
C ALA A 26 9.00 -14.72 -4.89
N ALA A 27 9.03 -13.39 -5.01
CA ALA A 27 9.53 -12.69 -6.21
C ALA A 27 10.98 -12.24 -6.04
N PHE A 28 11.36 -11.79 -4.84
CA PHE A 28 12.70 -11.28 -4.54
C PHE A 28 13.24 -11.89 -3.24
N PRO A 29 14.58 -12.03 -3.12
CA PRO A 29 15.18 -12.47 -1.87
C PRO A 29 14.95 -11.43 -0.77
N PRO A 30 14.81 -11.86 0.50
CA PRO A 30 14.72 -10.96 1.64
C PRO A 30 16.05 -10.23 1.89
N VAL A 31 15.98 -9.09 2.55
CA VAL A 31 17.18 -8.37 3.03
C VAL A 31 17.43 -8.73 4.49
N MET A 32 18.65 -9.09 4.81
CA MET A 32 19.05 -9.44 6.18
C MET A 32 19.71 -8.24 6.86
N PHE A 33 19.31 -7.96 8.10
CA PHE A 33 19.91 -6.93 8.93
C PHE A 33 20.48 -7.54 10.21
N ASP A 34 21.76 -7.26 10.47
CA ASP A 34 22.39 -7.58 11.75
C ASP A 34 21.86 -6.61 12.80
N VAL A 35 21.18 -7.13 13.81
CA VAL A 35 20.65 -6.35 14.92
C VAL A 35 21.12 -6.88 16.26
N GLU A 36 21.17 -6.01 17.26
CA GLU A 36 21.49 -6.38 18.63
C GLU A 36 20.30 -6.05 19.53
N ALA A 37 19.83 -7.05 20.28
CA ALA A 37 18.79 -6.89 21.29
C ALA A 37 19.17 -7.66 22.56
N ASN A 38 19.12 -7.00 23.71
CA ASN A 38 19.46 -7.57 25.02
C ASN A 38 20.87 -8.20 25.06
N GLY A 39 21.87 -7.59 24.41
CA GLY A 39 23.25 -8.07 24.33
C GLY A 39 23.47 -9.31 23.47
N LYS A 40 22.47 -9.69 22.64
CA LYS A 40 22.60 -10.78 21.67
C LYS A 40 22.44 -10.25 20.26
N ARG A 41 23.22 -10.82 19.33
CA ARG A 41 23.11 -10.52 17.89
C ARG A 41 22.09 -11.46 17.23
N TYR A 42 21.36 -10.90 16.28
CA TYR A 42 20.37 -11.61 15.48
C TYR A 42 20.45 -11.13 14.03
N ASP A 43 20.19 -12.02 13.11
CA ASP A 43 19.94 -11.71 11.71
C ASP A 43 18.43 -11.56 11.52
N GLU A 44 17.94 -10.32 11.34
CA GLU A 44 16.54 -10.08 11.07
C GLU A 44 16.27 -10.11 9.57
N LEU A 45 15.30 -10.96 9.17
CA LEU A 45 14.83 -11.07 7.81
C LEU A 45 13.76 -10.03 7.53
N HIS A 46 14.02 -9.13 6.56
CA HIS A 46 13.10 -8.10 6.12
C HIS A 46 12.60 -8.34 4.71
N VAL A 47 11.29 -8.17 4.50
CA VAL A 47 10.59 -8.26 3.23
C VAL A 47 9.70 -7.04 3.03
N ASP A 48 9.10 -6.93 1.85
CA ASP A 48 8.11 -5.88 1.53
C ASP A 48 7.02 -5.81 2.61
N GLY A 49 6.72 -4.61 3.06
CA GLY A 49 5.69 -4.35 4.06
C GLY A 49 4.28 -4.79 3.64
N GLY A 50 4.04 -4.92 2.34
CA GLY A 50 2.81 -5.48 1.77
C GLY A 50 2.53 -6.93 2.20
N ALA A 51 3.54 -7.65 2.70
CA ALA A 51 3.37 -8.97 3.30
C ALA A 51 2.49 -8.94 4.57
N THR A 52 2.44 -7.81 5.27
CA THR A 52 1.66 -7.63 6.50
C THR A 52 0.54 -6.59 6.39
N SER A 53 0.77 -5.53 5.64
CA SER A 53 -0.23 -4.48 5.38
C SER A 53 0.08 -3.81 4.05
N VAL A 54 -0.83 -3.93 3.10
CA VAL A 54 -0.65 -3.37 1.76
C VAL A 54 -0.90 -1.86 1.75
N MET A 55 -1.82 -1.40 2.60
CA MET A 55 -2.08 0.02 2.81
C MET A 55 -2.00 0.36 4.29
N TYR A 56 -1.21 1.38 4.61
CA TYR A 56 -1.00 1.83 5.98
C TYR A 56 -1.11 3.35 6.06
N LEU A 57 -1.85 3.86 7.02
CA LEU A 57 -1.98 5.28 7.26
C LEU A 57 -1.30 5.69 8.58
N TYR A 58 -1.77 5.14 9.69
CA TYR A 58 -1.20 5.34 11.03
C TYR A 58 -1.59 4.18 11.97
N PRO A 59 -0.89 3.96 13.07
CA PRO A 59 -1.24 2.92 14.03
C PRO A 59 -2.67 3.13 14.56
N ILE A 60 -3.49 2.08 14.58
CA ILE A 60 -4.89 2.16 15.07
C ILE A 60 -4.98 2.67 16.51
N GLY A 61 -3.97 2.38 17.33
CA GLY A 61 -3.89 2.86 18.73
C GLY A 61 -3.49 4.33 18.86
N LEU A 62 -3.20 5.05 17.77
CA LEU A 62 -2.88 6.48 17.81
C LEU A 62 -4.12 7.28 18.22
N ASP A 63 -3.98 8.10 19.25
CA ASP A 63 -4.99 9.07 19.64
C ASP A 63 -4.85 10.34 18.78
N TRP A 64 -5.58 10.37 17.68
CA TRP A 64 -5.57 11.51 16.76
C TRP A 64 -6.05 12.80 17.45
N GLY A 65 -6.98 12.71 18.38
CA GLY A 65 -7.51 13.85 19.11
C GLY A 65 -6.43 14.56 19.95
N LYS A 66 -5.51 13.80 20.57
CA LYS A 66 -4.34 14.35 21.26
C LYS A 66 -3.31 14.91 20.29
N LEU A 67 -3.02 14.17 19.22
CA LEU A 67 -2.04 14.57 18.23
C LEU A 67 -2.45 15.87 17.51
N SER A 68 -3.69 15.96 17.07
CA SER A 68 -4.20 17.14 16.36
C SER A 68 -4.19 18.41 17.23
N LYS A 69 -4.46 18.27 18.52
CA LYS A 69 -4.31 19.38 19.49
C LYS A 69 -2.86 19.79 19.64
N HIS A 70 -1.95 18.81 19.76
CA HIS A 70 -0.51 19.10 19.89
C HIS A 70 0.08 19.75 18.63
N LEU A 71 -0.42 19.39 17.46
CA LEU A 71 0.00 19.96 16.16
C LEU A 71 -0.81 21.19 15.76
N GLU A 72 -1.72 21.66 16.62
CA GLU A 72 -2.59 22.83 16.37
C GLU A 72 -3.35 22.73 15.03
N VAL A 73 -3.77 21.53 14.65
CA VAL A 73 -4.50 21.28 13.39
C VAL A 73 -5.84 22.03 13.42
N LYS A 74 -6.04 22.92 12.46
CA LYS A 74 -7.28 23.69 12.30
C LYS A 74 -8.19 23.01 11.28
N GLY A 75 -9.48 22.92 11.61
CA GLY A 75 -10.49 22.34 10.74
C GLY A 75 -10.51 20.81 10.76
N LYS A 76 -11.33 20.23 9.87
CA LYS A 76 -11.45 18.76 9.73
C LYS A 76 -10.33 18.23 8.84
N PRO A 77 -9.51 17.28 9.32
CA PRO A 77 -8.43 16.72 8.53
C PRO A 77 -8.95 15.94 7.31
N ASN A 78 -8.14 15.86 6.27
CA ASN A 78 -8.41 15.05 5.08
C ASN A 78 -7.28 14.04 4.90
N VAL A 79 -7.64 12.81 4.60
CA VAL A 79 -6.72 11.80 4.09
C VAL A 79 -7.03 11.54 2.62
N PHE A 80 -5.98 11.49 1.81
CA PHE A 80 -6.06 11.16 0.39
C PHE A 80 -5.25 9.89 0.15
N ILE A 81 -5.92 8.85 -0.34
CA ILE A 81 -5.33 7.56 -0.64
C ILE A 81 -5.36 7.38 -2.15
N ILE A 82 -4.20 7.17 -2.76
CA ILE A 82 -4.08 6.86 -4.18
C ILE A 82 -3.59 5.42 -4.28
N ARG A 83 -4.45 4.53 -4.75
CA ARG A 83 -4.10 3.14 -4.98
C ARG A 83 -3.76 2.93 -6.46
N ASN A 84 -2.51 2.58 -6.73
CA ASN A 84 -2.10 2.15 -8.06
C ASN A 84 -2.47 0.69 -8.30
N GLY A 85 -3.75 0.42 -8.48
CA GLY A 85 -4.30 -0.92 -8.72
C GLY A 85 -5.81 -0.93 -8.87
N ILE A 86 -6.32 -1.98 -9.50
CA ILE A 86 -7.75 -2.27 -9.70
C ILE A 86 -8.27 -3.05 -8.49
N TRP A 87 -9.55 -2.86 -8.10
CA TRP A 87 -10.14 -3.59 -6.96
C TRP A 87 -10.58 -5.00 -7.32
N ARG A 88 -11.20 -5.17 -8.47
CA ARG A 88 -11.59 -6.50 -8.96
C ARG A 88 -10.44 -7.12 -9.72
N LYS A 89 -10.12 -8.35 -9.38
CA LYS A 89 -9.20 -9.17 -10.16
C LYS A 89 -9.96 -9.80 -11.31
N HIS A 90 -9.38 -9.74 -12.49
CA HIS A 90 -9.85 -10.50 -13.62
C HIS A 90 -9.74 -12.01 -13.34
N TRP A 91 -10.69 -12.76 -13.93
CA TRP A 91 -10.58 -14.21 -13.92
C TRP A 91 -9.36 -14.63 -14.73
N GLU A 92 -8.58 -15.52 -14.18
CA GLU A 92 -7.38 -16.05 -14.80
C GLU A 92 -7.34 -17.55 -14.64
N SER A 93 -7.01 -18.28 -15.72
CA SER A 93 -6.78 -19.72 -15.68
C SER A 93 -5.46 -20.02 -15.00
N VAL A 94 -5.47 -20.95 -14.04
CA VAL A 94 -4.27 -21.35 -13.30
C VAL A 94 -3.91 -22.78 -13.67
N GLU A 95 -2.65 -23.01 -14.03
CA GLU A 95 -2.13 -24.34 -14.26
C GLU A 95 -2.26 -25.22 -13.00
N ARG A 96 -2.62 -26.49 -13.19
CA ARG A 96 -2.83 -27.45 -12.08
C ARG A 96 -1.51 -28.00 -11.54
N SER A 97 -0.62 -27.11 -11.12
CA SER A 97 0.65 -27.46 -10.48
C SER A 97 0.89 -26.60 -9.23
N THR A 98 1.75 -27.06 -8.33
CA THR A 98 1.92 -26.49 -6.99
C THR A 98 2.33 -25.02 -7.03
N ILE A 99 3.31 -24.67 -7.87
CA ILE A 99 3.86 -23.30 -7.90
C ILE A 99 2.85 -22.28 -8.43
N PRO A 100 2.19 -22.46 -9.59
CA PRO A 100 1.16 -21.54 -10.05
C PRO A 100 0.00 -21.38 -9.06
N ILE A 101 -0.44 -22.47 -8.43
CA ILE A 101 -1.50 -22.43 -7.42
C ILE A 101 -1.05 -21.61 -6.20
N ALA A 102 0.17 -21.80 -5.72
CA ALA A 102 0.72 -21.05 -4.59
C ALA A 102 0.82 -19.56 -4.91
N LEU A 103 1.36 -19.18 -6.07
CA LEU A 103 1.47 -17.80 -6.51
C LEU A 103 0.09 -17.14 -6.64
N ARG A 104 -0.88 -17.83 -7.24
CA ARG A 104 -2.26 -17.35 -7.33
C ARG A 104 -2.93 -17.19 -5.98
N SER A 105 -2.64 -18.10 -5.04
CA SER A 105 -3.14 -17.98 -3.67
C SER A 105 -2.58 -16.76 -2.95
N MET A 106 -1.28 -16.50 -3.07
CA MET A 106 -0.65 -15.30 -2.53
C MET A 106 -1.26 -14.03 -3.12
N ASP A 107 -1.43 -13.98 -4.44
CA ASP A 107 -2.07 -12.85 -5.11
C ASP A 107 -3.51 -12.62 -4.60
N SER A 108 -4.27 -13.69 -4.37
CA SER A 108 -5.62 -13.61 -3.82
C SER A 108 -5.63 -13.12 -2.36
N LEU A 109 -4.69 -13.58 -1.54
CA LEU A 109 -4.51 -13.13 -0.15
C LEU A 109 -4.16 -11.63 -0.10
N MET A 110 -3.21 -11.18 -0.94
CA MET A 110 -2.85 -9.76 -1.04
C MET A 110 -4.04 -8.91 -1.47
N GLY A 111 -4.82 -9.36 -2.45
CA GLY A 111 -6.03 -8.66 -2.88
C GLY A 111 -7.07 -8.51 -1.77
N SER A 112 -7.27 -9.55 -0.97
CA SER A 112 -8.15 -9.52 0.20
C SER A 112 -7.60 -8.61 1.30
N ALA A 113 -6.30 -8.62 1.53
CA ALA A 113 -5.63 -7.74 2.49
C ALA A 113 -5.81 -6.26 2.13
N VAL A 114 -5.65 -5.91 0.84
CA VAL A 114 -5.90 -4.55 0.34
C VAL A 114 -7.29 -4.04 0.69
N LEU A 115 -8.31 -4.87 0.45
CA LEU A 115 -9.69 -4.50 0.79
C LEU A 115 -9.87 -4.34 2.29
N GLY A 116 -9.35 -5.28 3.08
CA GLY A 116 -9.36 -5.20 4.54
C GLY A 116 -8.67 -3.95 5.08
N ASP A 117 -7.53 -3.57 4.50
CA ASP A 117 -6.81 -2.35 4.86
C ASP A 117 -7.61 -1.09 4.52
N ALA A 118 -8.28 -1.05 3.36
CA ALA A 118 -9.14 0.08 2.97
C ALA A 118 -10.28 0.28 3.98
N TYR A 119 -10.94 -0.81 4.40
CA TYR A 119 -11.98 -0.75 5.44
C TYR A 119 -11.42 -0.33 6.79
N ARG A 120 -10.26 -0.87 7.18
CA ARG A 120 -9.60 -0.51 8.45
C ARG A 120 -9.25 0.97 8.50
N ILE A 121 -8.67 1.51 7.42
CA ILE A 121 -8.36 2.93 7.30
C ILE A 121 -9.64 3.76 7.34
N TYR A 122 -10.66 3.36 6.59
CA TYR A 122 -11.94 4.05 6.58
C TYR A 122 -12.56 4.13 7.98
N LEU A 123 -12.65 3.02 8.70
CA LEU A 123 -13.19 2.98 10.06
C LEU A 123 -12.35 3.83 11.03
N ALA A 124 -11.03 3.82 10.89
CA ALA A 124 -10.15 4.68 11.68
C ALA A 124 -10.42 6.16 11.40
N THR A 125 -10.57 6.55 10.12
CA THR A 125 -10.89 7.93 9.75
C THR A 125 -12.26 8.38 10.27
N GLN A 126 -13.27 7.48 10.24
CA GLN A 126 -14.59 7.79 10.82
C GLN A 126 -14.51 7.99 12.34
N ARG A 127 -13.81 7.11 13.07
CA ARG A 127 -13.56 7.24 14.51
C ARG A 127 -12.89 8.57 14.85
N ASP A 128 -11.90 8.98 14.06
CA ASP A 128 -11.05 10.12 14.36
C ASP A 128 -11.56 11.44 13.72
N GLY A 129 -12.73 11.41 13.07
CA GLY A 129 -13.33 12.59 12.45
C GLY A 129 -12.58 13.12 11.22
N ILE A 130 -11.84 12.24 10.51
CA ILE A 130 -11.05 12.56 9.33
C ILE A 130 -11.88 12.30 8.06
N ASN A 131 -11.80 13.19 7.07
CA ASN A 131 -12.41 12.92 5.77
C ASN A 131 -11.60 11.89 5.00
N TYR A 132 -12.26 10.83 4.54
CA TYR A 132 -11.66 9.78 3.72
C TYR A 132 -11.84 10.10 2.24
N ASN A 133 -10.75 10.05 1.47
CA ASN A 133 -10.76 10.27 0.03
C ASN A 133 -9.88 9.19 -0.63
N LEU A 134 -10.47 8.40 -1.52
CA LEU A 134 -9.80 7.30 -2.20
C LEU A 134 -9.85 7.47 -3.71
N ALA A 135 -8.70 7.29 -4.35
CA ALA A 135 -8.56 7.15 -5.79
C ALA A 135 -7.93 5.80 -6.13
N TYR A 136 -8.33 5.22 -7.25
CA TYR A 136 -7.79 3.96 -7.74
C TYR A 136 -7.97 3.84 -9.26
N ILE A 137 -7.32 2.85 -9.87
CA ILE A 137 -7.47 2.55 -11.30
C ILE A 137 -8.89 2.03 -11.53
N PRO A 138 -9.70 2.69 -12.40
CA PRO A 138 -11.08 2.27 -12.64
C PRO A 138 -11.15 0.92 -13.33
N GLU A 139 -12.24 0.18 -13.10
CA GLU A 139 -12.48 -1.14 -13.71
C GLU A 139 -12.61 -1.07 -15.25
N SER A 140 -12.85 0.12 -15.81
CA SER A 140 -12.87 0.34 -17.27
C SER A 140 -11.50 0.30 -17.93
N PHE A 141 -10.41 0.33 -17.16
CA PHE A 141 -9.07 0.15 -17.68
C PHE A 141 -8.78 -1.34 -17.87
N ASN A 142 -9.02 -1.84 -19.08
CA ASN A 142 -8.94 -3.26 -19.44
C ASN A 142 -7.65 -3.62 -20.20
N GLU A 143 -6.61 -2.80 -20.07
CA GLU A 143 -5.33 -3.07 -20.70
C GLU A 143 -4.58 -4.16 -19.92
N GLU A 144 -3.90 -5.04 -20.64
CA GLU A 144 -3.06 -6.09 -20.07
C GLU A 144 -1.58 -5.78 -20.37
N SER A 145 -0.74 -6.02 -19.39
CA SER A 145 0.71 -5.91 -19.56
C SER A 145 1.24 -7.22 -20.14
N SER A 146 2.06 -7.12 -21.20
CA SER A 146 2.68 -8.28 -21.84
C SER A 146 3.92 -8.78 -21.08
N GLU A 147 4.56 -7.91 -20.31
CA GLU A 147 5.77 -8.19 -19.55
C GLU A 147 5.92 -7.21 -18.36
N PRO A 148 6.78 -7.52 -17.38
CA PRO A 148 7.11 -6.56 -16.33
C PRO A 148 7.71 -5.27 -16.93
N PHE A 149 7.20 -4.10 -16.48
CA PHE A 149 7.61 -2.78 -16.97
C PHE A 149 7.31 -2.51 -18.46
N ASP A 150 6.24 -3.12 -18.98
CA ASP A 150 5.73 -2.86 -20.34
C ASP A 150 5.49 -1.36 -20.55
N LYS A 151 6.27 -0.77 -21.45
CA LYS A 151 6.26 0.68 -21.68
C LYS A 151 4.95 1.20 -22.25
N GLU A 152 4.31 0.41 -23.11
CA GLU A 152 3.04 0.80 -23.73
C GLU A 152 1.91 0.79 -22.69
N TYR A 153 1.84 -0.29 -21.92
CA TYR A 153 0.90 -0.40 -20.78
C TYR A 153 1.10 0.75 -19.79
N MET A 154 2.34 1.00 -19.36
CA MET A 154 2.65 2.08 -18.40
C MET A 154 2.29 3.46 -18.97
N ALA A 155 2.52 3.71 -20.25
CA ALA A 155 2.16 4.97 -20.89
C ALA A 155 0.64 5.17 -20.94
N LYS A 156 -0.14 4.12 -21.27
CA LYS A 156 -1.61 4.17 -21.27
C LYS A 156 -2.14 4.44 -19.86
N LEU A 157 -1.61 3.75 -18.85
CA LEU A 157 -2.01 3.92 -17.45
C LEU A 157 -1.68 5.32 -16.93
N PHE A 158 -0.48 5.83 -17.24
CA PHE A 158 -0.07 7.19 -16.90
C PHE A 158 -1.01 8.23 -17.52
N ASN A 159 -1.30 8.11 -18.82
CA ASN A 159 -2.17 9.04 -19.54
C ASN A 159 -3.60 9.01 -18.97
N LEU A 160 -4.11 7.83 -18.61
CA LEU A 160 -5.39 7.72 -17.92
C LEU A 160 -5.39 8.50 -16.60
N GLY A 161 -4.42 8.24 -15.73
CA GLY A 161 -4.32 8.92 -14.43
C GLY A 161 -4.14 10.44 -14.57
N PHE A 162 -3.30 10.86 -15.52
CA PHE A 162 -3.10 12.28 -15.84
C PHE A 162 -4.40 12.95 -16.29
N GLN A 163 -5.15 12.30 -17.21
CA GLN A 163 -6.39 12.86 -17.72
C GLN A 163 -7.47 12.91 -16.62
N MET A 164 -7.60 11.84 -15.83
CA MET A 164 -8.53 11.82 -14.68
C MET A 164 -8.25 12.95 -13.70
N ALA A 165 -6.98 13.21 -13.40
CA ALA A 165 -6.59 14.30 -12.49
C ALA A 165 -6.88 15.68 -13.10
N LYS A 166 -6.58 15.87 -14.40
CA LYS A 166 -6.80 17.11 -15.14
C LYS A 166 -8.29 17.48 -15.23
N ASP A 167 -9.15 16.48 -15.41
CA ASP A 167 -10.60 16.66 -15.54
C ASP A 167 -11.31 16.84 -14.18
N GLY A 168 -10.57 16.79 -13.08
CA GLY A 168 -11.08 16.91 -11.73
C GLY A 168 -11.63 15.57 -11.21
N TYR A 169 -10.73 14.72 -10.71
CA TYR A 169 -11.08 13.41 -10.18
C TYR A 169 -12.11 13.49 -9.05
N THR A 170 -13.19 12.74 -9.18
CA THR A 170 -14.19 12.58 -8.11
C THR A 170 -13.71 11.52 -7.12
N TRP A 171 -13.29 11.97 -5.93
CA TRP A 171 -12.80 11.08 -4.87
C TRP A 171 -13.92 10.22 -4.28
N HIS A 172 -13.65 8.93 -4.12
CA HIS A 172 -14.54 8.04 -3.39
C HIS A 172 -14.42 8.30 -1.90
N THR A 173 -15.54 8.54 -1.23
CA THR A 173 -15.59 8.86 0.21
C THR A 173 -15.81 7.63 1.09
N VAL A 174 -15.95 6.47 0.47
CA VAL A 174 -16.10 5.15 1.11
C VAL A 174 -15.29 4.10 0.34
N PRO A 175 -14.87 3.00 0.98
CA PRO A 175 -14.24 1.88 0.29
C PRO A 175 -15.20 1.20 -0.69
N PRO A 176 -14.70 0.53 -1.74
CA PRO A 176 -15.51 -0.26 -2.66
C PRO A 176 -16.32 -1.34 -1.93
N GLY A 177 -17.59 -1.49 -2.28
CA GLY A 177 -18.50 -2.45 -1.67
C GLY A 177 -19.02 -2.05 -0.29
N TYR A 178 -18.65 -0.89 0.23
CA TYR A 178 -19.24 -0.35 1.46
C TYR A 178 -20.58 0.30 1.14
N ASP A 179 -21.64 -0.39 1.49
CA ASP A 179 -22.99 0.15 1.37
C ASP A 179 -23.32 0.95 2.64
N VAL A 180 -23.39 2.26 2.52
CA VAL A 180 -23.91 3.14 3.55
C VAL A 180 -25.43 3.00 3.45
N GLY A 181 -25.98 1.89 3.97
CA GLY A 181 -27.40 1.59 3.87
C GLY A 181 -28.24 2.87 3.97
N SER A 182 -29.02 3.11 2.94
CA SER A 182 -29.98 4.22 2.88
C SER A 182 -30.84 4.20 4.15
N LYS A 183 -30.54 5.16 5.06
CA LYS A 183 -31.42 5.45 6.19
C LYS A 183 -32.69 6.09 5.70
#